data_e75434db60ae3401f34b74f43a2a66c0
#
_entry.id   e75434db60ae3401f34b74f43a2a66c0
#
_cell.length_a   1.000
_cell.length_b   1.000
_cell.length_c   1.000
_cell.angle_alpha   90.00
_cell.angle_beta   90.00
_cell.angle_gamma   90.00
#
_symmetry.space_group_name_H-M   'P 1'
#
loop_
_entity.id
_entity.type
_entity.pdbx_description
1 polymer ?
#
loop_
_entity_poly.entity_id
_entity_poly.type
_entity_poly.pdbx_seq_one_letter_code
_entity_poly.pdbx_strand_id
1 'polypeptide(L)'
;MTLKHLNIFVATMTGTALMVAEDISDFCNDNGVNTNVLEMDNLEINELIKSKSPVLVTSSTYGQGDVPDNGQKFYNAINKNSPNLSHIEYSVFGLGDMTYRDTFAYGGKKFDKLLSSLKAKKIAEPFYHDASDGSLPEEVAVKWFQKNVLKFI
;
A
#
# COMPACT_ATOMS: atom_id res chain seq x y z
N MET A 1 17.30 -17.49 14.12
CA MET A 1 15.99 -16.83 14.06
C MET A 1 15.89 -15.99 12.80
N THR A 2 14.89 -16.22 11.97
CA THR A 2 14.71 -15.48 10.73
C THR A 2 14.05 -14.15 11.04
N LEU A 3 14.70 -13.04 10.64
CA LEU A 3 14.09 -11.72 10.76
C LEU A 3 12.97 -11.59 9.72
N LYS A 4 11.82 -11.10 10.17
CA LYS A 4 10.70 -10.80 9.28
C LYS A 4 10.86 -9.42 8.70
N HIS A 5 10.48 -9.26 7.44
CA HIS A 5 10.59 -8.00 6.72
C HIS A 5 9.29 -7.67 6.00
N LEU A 6 9.02 -6.38 5.89
CA LEU A 6 7.91 -5.84 5.11
C LEU A 6 8.40 -4.62 4.35
N ASN A 7 8.12 -4.57 3.06
CA ASN A 7 8.33 -3.37 2.26
C ASN A 7 7.03 -2.59 2.18
N ILE A 8 7.06 -1.30 2.49
CA ILE A 8 5.88 -0.43 2.41
C ILE A 8 6.12 0.60 1.32
N PHE A 9 5.35 0.51 0.26
CA PHE A 9 5.43 1.43 -0.89
C PHE A 9 4.32 2.46 -0.79
N VAL A 10 4.69 3.73 -0.86
CA VAL A 10 3.80 4.85 -0.52
C VAL A 10 3.53 5.73 -1.73
N ALA A 11 2.26 5.93 -2.04
CA ALA A 11 1.79 6.93 -3.02
C ALA A 11 0.97 7.98 -2.28
N THR A 12 1.47 9.21 -2.20
CA THR A 12 0.85 10.27 -1.40
C THR A 12 0.93 11.62 -2.10
N MET A 13 -0.07 12.49 -1.83
CA MET A 13 -0.04 13.89 -2.27
C MET A 13 0.30 14.82 -1.12
N THR A 14 -0.33 14.62 0.04
CA THR A 14 -0.27 15.55 1.17
C THR A 14 0.43 14.96 2.38
N GLY A 15 0.93 13.74 2.27
CA GLY A 15 1.66 13.08 3.34
C GLY A 15 0.85 12.12 4.20
N THR A 16 -0.47 12.02 4.01
CA THR A 16 -1.30 11.15 4.86
C THR A 16 -0.95 9.68 4.67
N ALA A 17 -0.79 9.23 3.44
CA ALA A 17 -0.40 7.83 3.18
C ALA A 17 0.99 7.52 3.73
N LEU A 18 1.89 8.50 3.73
CA LEU A 18 3.22 8.34 4.33
C LEU A 18 3.12 8.22 5.85
N MET A 19 2.31 9.06 6.49
CA MET A 19 2.07 8.99 7.94
C MET A 19 1.51 7.63 8.34
N VAL A 20 0.55 7.12 7.59
CA VAL A 20 -0.01 5.78 7.79
C VAL A 20 1.10 4.72 7.70
N ALA A 21 1.93 4.81 6.67
CA ALA A 21 3.03 3.87 6.48
C ALA A 21 4.03 3.91 7.63
N GLU A 22 4.36 5.11 8.11
CA GLU A 22 5.29 5.28 9.21
C GLU A 22 4.74 4.70 10.53
N ASP A 23 3.46 4.89 10.80
CA ASP A 23 2.84 4.33 12.00
C ASP A 23 2.76 2.81 11.93
N ILE A 24 2.46 2.23 10.77
CA ILE A 24 2.53 0.78 10.59
C ILE A 24 3.96 0.28 10.77
N SER A 25 4.94 1.02 10.24
CA SER A 25 6.35 0.67 10.39
C SER A 25 6.77 0.63 11.85
N ASP A 26 6.39 1.64 12.62
CA ASP A 26 6.70 1.69 14.06
C ASP A 26 6.07 0.50 14.79
N PHE A 27 4.82 0.20 14.49
CA PHE A 27 4.14 -0.97 15.04
C PHE A 27 4.87 -2.27 14.67
N CYS A 28 5.28 -2.42 13.42
CA CYS A 28 6.03 -3.58 12.95
C CYS A 28 7.34 -3.74 13.72
N ASN A 29 8.10 -2.65 13.86
CA ASN A 29 9.38 -2.69 14.55
C ASN A 29 9.21 -3.11 16.02
N ASP A 30 8.15 -2.67 16.66
CA ASP A 30 7.82 -3.06 18.03
C ASP A 30 7.39 -4.53 18.14
N ASN A 31 7.06 -5.17 17.02
CA ASN A 31 6.57 -6.55 16.96
C ASN A 31 7.51 -7.48 16.17
N GLY A 32 8.78 -7.12 16.05
CA GLY A 32 9.78 -8.00 15.46
C GLY A 32 9.79 -8.07 13.95
N VAL A 33 9.16 -7.10 13.27
CA VAL A 33 9.15 -7.02 11.81
C VAL A 33 9.95 -5.79 11.38
N ASN A 34 11.01 -6.00 10.61
CA ASN A 34 11.75 -4.91 10.02
C ASN A 34 11.02 -4.37 8.78
N THR A 35 11.05 -3.06 8.60
CA THR A 35 10.33 -2.43 7.49
C THR A 35 11.25 -1.53 6.69
N ASN A 36 10.92 -1.39 5.40
CA ASN A 36 11.45 -0.33 4.54
C ASN A 36 10.25 0.48 4.05
N VAL A 37 10.21 1.76 4.42
CA VAL A 37 9.17 2.69 3.94
C VAL A 37 9.76 3.47 2.76
N LEU A 38 9.19 3.28 1.58
CA LEU A 38 9.73 3.82 0.34
C LEU A 38 8.64 4.57 -0.42
N GLU A 39 8.86 5.87 -0.66
CA GLU A 39 7.95 6.63 -1.50
C GLU A 39 8.15 6.25 -2.97
N MET A 40 7.03 6.12 -3.69
CA MET A 40 7.04 5.54 -5.03
C MET A 40 7.77 6.37 -6.08
N ASP A 41 7.94 7.68 -5.87
CA ASP A 41 8.65 8.54 -6.82
C ASP A 41 10.14 8.17 -6.94
N ASN A 42 10.69 7.49 -5.91
CA ASN A 42 12.07 7.03 -5.90
C ASN A 42 12.20 5.53 -6.19
N LEU A 43 11.08 4.85 -6.47
CA LEU A 43 11.10 3.40 -6.67
C LEU A 43 11.31 3.03 -8.14
N GLU A 44 12.20 2.07 -8.34
CA GLU A 44 12.33 1.37 -9.61
C GLU A 44 11.47 0.10 -9.60
N ILE A 45 10.96 -0.28 -10.76
CA ILE A 45 10.10 -1.47 -10.88
C ILE A 45 10.79 -2.75 -10.38
N ASN A 46 12.11 -2.82 -10.50
CA ASN A 46 12.87 -3.98 -10.05
C ASN A 46 12.81 -4.18 -8.53
N GLU A 47 12.58 -3.12 -7.76
CA GLU A 47 12.43 -3.25 -6.31
C GLU A 47 11.19 -4.04 -5.94
N LEU A 48 10.13 -3.94 -6.76
CA LEU A 48 8.96 -4.79 -6.63
C LEU A 48 9.22 -6.19 -7.17
N ILE A 49 9.72 -6.30 -8.39
CA ILE A 49 9.91 -7.59 -9.07
C ILE A 49 10.86 -8.50 -8.28
N LYS A 50 11.90 -7.94 -7.68
CA LYS A 50 12.92 -8.70 -6.94
C LYS A 50 12.64 -8.79 -5.45
N SER A 51 11.53 -8.27 -4.97
CA SER A 51 11.21 -8.30 -3.55
C SER A 51 11.07 -9.74 -3.07
N LYS A 52 11.74 -10.06 -1.97
CA LYS A 52 11.62 -11.35 -1.28
C LYS A 52 10.77 -11.24 -0.04
N SER A 53 10.30 -10.04 0.24
CA SER A 53 9.46 -9.73 1.40
C SER A 53 8.07 -9.33 0.92
N PRO A 54 7.04 -9.55 1.76
CA PRO A 54 5.71 -9.02 1.45
C PRO A 54 5.74 -7.52 1.23
N VAL A 55 4.79 -7.03 0.45
CA VAL A 55 4.67 -5.63 0.09
C VAL A 55 3.34 -5.09 0.60
N LEU A 56 3.37 -4.00 1.33
CA LEU A 56 2.19 -3.21 1.66
C LEU A 56 2.20 -1.94 0.82
N VAL A 57 1.10 -1.67 0.13
CA VAL A 57 0.91 -0.40 -0.57
C VAL A 57 0.02 0.48 0.28
N THR A 58 0.46 1.69 0.60
CA THR A 58 -0.40 2.73 1.15
C THR A 58 -0.56 3.80 0.10
N SER A 59 -1.80 4.12 -0.26
CA SER A 59 -2.06 5.04 -1.36
C SER A 59 -3.21 5.97 -1.06
N SER A 60 -2.95 7.27 -1.23
CA SER A 60 -4.00 8.28 -1.31
C SER A 60 -4.69 8.21 -2.66
N THR A 61 -5.77 8.97 -2.79
CA THR A 61 -6.48 9.13 -4.05
C THR A 61 -6.44 10.61 -4.43
N TYR A 62 -6.04 10.90 -5.67
CA TYR A 62 -5.92 12.27 -6.17
C TYR A 62 -6.99 12.56 -7.22
N GLY A 63 -7.48 13.81 -7.22
CA GLY A 63 -8.41 14.28 -8.25
C GLY A 63 -9.65 13.42 -8.39
N GLN A 64 -9.88 12.90 -9.57
CA GLN A 64 -11.06 12.09 -9.89
C GLN A 64 -10.76 10.58 -9.84
N GLY A 65 -10.06 10.16 -8.81
CA GLY A 65 -9.76 8.75 -8.61
C GLY A 65 -8.39 8.32 -9.13
N ASP A 66 -7.46 9.25 -9.24
CA ASP A 66 -6.14 8.96 -9.77
C ASP A 66 -5.17 8.51 -8.67
N VAL A 67 -4.16 7.75 -9.09
CA VAL A 67 -2.98 7.52 -8.27
C VAL A 67 -2.29 8.87 -8.05
N PRO A 68 -1.85 9.18 -6.81
CA PRO A 68 -1.10 10.41 -6.56
C PRO A 68 0.11 10.58 -7.48
N ASP A 69 0.49 11.83 -7.76
CA ASP A 69 1.57 12.12 -8.69
C ASP A 69 2.87 11.37 -8.36
N ASN A 70 3.21 11.27 -7.08
CA ASN A 70 4.44 10.57 -6.71
C ASN A 70 4.38 9.05 -6.92
N GLY A 71 3.21 8.51 -7.22
CA GLY A 71 3.03 7.08 -7.50
C GLY A 71 2.80 6.77 -8.97
N GLN A 72 2.53 7.77 -9.80
CA GLN A 72 2.13 7.53 -11.19
C GLN A 72 3.21 6.88 -12.03
N LYS A 73 4.45 7.32 -11.91
CA LYS A 73 5.55 6.75 -12.68
C LYS A 73 5.73 5.25 -12.37
N PHE A 74 5.69 4.91 -11.10
CA PHE A 74 5.83 3.53 -10.64
C PHE A 74 4.63 2.68 -11.09
N TYR A 75 3.42 3.18 -10.89
CA TYR A 75 2.20 2.52 -11.35
C TYR A 75 2.24 2.25 -12.86
N ASN A 76 2.59 3.28 -13.63
CA ASN A 76 2.64 3.17 -15.09
C ASN A 76 3.73 2.20 -15.55
N ALA A 77 4.87 2.17 -14.86
CA ALA A 77 5.94 1.22 -15.19
C ALA A 77 5.48 -0.21 -14.99
N ILE A 78 4.78 -0.49 -13.89
CA ILE A 78 4.23 -1.82 -13.63
C ILE A 78 3.20 -2.19 -14.71
N ASN A 79 2.30 -1.28 -15.01
CA ASN A 79 1.25 -1.51 -15.99
C ASN A 79 1.83 -1.76 -17.39
N LYS A 80 2.83 -0.98 -17.78
CA LYS A 80 3.45 -1.09 -19.10
C LYS A 80 4.26 -2.38 -19.27
N ASN A 81 5.01 -2.75 -18.25
CA ASN A 81 5.90 -3.91 -18.32
C ASN A 81 5.18 -5.22 -18.02
N SER A 82 4.03 -5.17 -17.37
CA SER A 82 3.20 -6.32 -17.03
C SER A 82 4.01 -7.52 -16.53
N PRO A 83 4.86 -7.35 -15.50
CA PRO A 83 5.67 -8.45 -15.01
C PRO A 83 4.81 -9.54 -14.37
N ASN A 84 5.32 -10.78 -14.36
CA ASN A 84 4.69 -11.84 -13.59
C ASN A 84 5.06 -11.67 -12.12
N LEU A 85 4.06 -11.39 -11.27
CA LEU A 85 4.25 -11.15 -9.84
C LEU A 85 3.72 -12.29 -8.97
N SER A 86 3.65 -13.51 -9.52
CA SER A 86 3.11 -14.66 -8.79
C SER A 86 3.92 -15.02 -7.53
N HIS A 87 5.14 -14.53 -7.42
CA HIS A 87 5.99 -14.71 -6.24
C HIS A 87 5.83 -13.60 -5.20
N ILE A 88 5.03 -12.58 -5.48
CA ILE A 88 4.84 -11.43 -4.60
C ILE A 88 3.57 -11.61 -3.78
N GLU A 89 3.69 -11.40 -2.46
CA GLU A 89 2.56 -11.30 -1.56
C GLU A 89 2.35 -9.83 -1.21
N TYR A 90 1.10 -9.36 -1.23
CA TYR A 90 0.83 -7.95 -1.02
C TYR A 90 -0.46 -7.70 -0.24
N SER A 91 -0.56 -6.52 0.30
CA SER A 91 -1.80 -5.95 0.82
C SER A 91 -1.85 -4.46 0.49
N VAL A 92 -3.03 -3.87 0.59
CA VAL A 92 -3.25 -2.46 0.25
C VAL A 92 -4.05 -1.78 1.35
N PHE A 93 -3.59 -0.61 1.78
CA PHE A 93 -4.36 0.32 2.58
C PHE A 93 -4.57 1.59 1.76
N GLY A 94 -5.79 1.83 1.35
CA GLY A 94 -6.13 2.99 0.54
C GLY A 94 -6.81 4.08 1.36
N LEU A 95 -6.63 5.31 0.93
CA LEU A 95 -7.24 6.49 1.53
C LEU A 95 -8.16 7.17 0.52
N GLY A 96 -9.31 7.59 0.99
CA GLY A 96 -10.28 8.28 0.15
C GLY A 96 -11.27 9.07 0.98
N ASP A 97 -12.30 9.58 0.32
CA ASP A 97 -13.36 10.35 0.94
C ASP A 97 -14.69 9.97 0.28
N MET A 98 -15.62 9.45 1.07
CA MET A 98 -16.94 9.02 0.58
C MET A 98 -17.79 10.17 0.06
N THR A 99 -17.39 11.41 0.33
CA THR A 99 -17.99 12.59 -0.31
C THR A 99 -17.89 12.47 -1.84
N TYR A 100 -16.84 11.80 -2.32
CA TYR A 100 -16.61 11.52 -3.75
C TYR A 100 -16.89 10.05 -4.04
N ARG A 101 -18.15 9.63 -3.92
CA ARG A 101 -18.56 8.22 -3.97
C ARG A 101 -18.03 7.45 -5.17
N ASP A 102 -18.12 8.04 -6.37
CA ASP A 102 -17.77 7.35 -7.62
C ASP A 102 -16.28 7.07 -7.74
N THR A 103 -15.42 7.81 -7.00
CA THR A 103 -13.97 7.70 -7.07
C THR A 103 -13.35 7.35 -5.72
N PHE A 104 -14.17 6.91 -4.76
CA PHE A 104 -13.72 6.62 -3.41
C PHE A 104 -12.56 5.63 -3.40
N ALA A 105 -11.44 6.07 -2.82
CA ALA A 105 -10.25 5.24 -2.62
C ALA A 105 -9.70 4.59 -3.89
N TYR A 106 -9.97 5.16 -5.06
CA TYR A 106 -9.54 4.58 -6.34
C TYR A 106 -8.02 4.49 -6.48
N GLY A 107 -7.26 5.37 -5.81
CA GLY A 107 -5.80 5.25 -5.81
C GLY A 107 -5.36 3.88 -5.33
N GLY A 108 -5.82 3.48 -4.15
CA GLY A 108 -5.54 2.15 -3.60
C GLY A 108 -6.19 1.04 -4.41
N LYS A 109 -7.42 1.24 -4.86
CA LYS A 109 -8.14 0.23 -5.66
C LYS A 109 -7.42 -0.08 -6.97
N LYS A 110 -6.83 0.93 -7.61
CA LYS A 110 -6.05 0.73 -8.84
C LYS A 110 -4.82 -0.13 -8.60
N PHE A 111 -4.11 0.09 -7.48
CA PHE A 111 -2.97 -0.76 -7.14
C PHE A 111 -3.40 -2.20 -6.87
N ASP A 112 -4.47 -2.40 -6.10
CA ASP A 112 -4.98 -3.75 -5.84
C ASP A 112 -5.32 -4.47 -7.14
N LYS A 113 -6.07 -3.81 -8.01
CA LYS A 113 -6.46 -4.39 -9.30
C LYS A 113 -5.26 -4.71 -10.17
N LEU A 114 -4.30 -3.80 -10.25
CA LEU A 114 -3.10 -4.00 -11.08
C LEU A 114 -2.27 -5.18 -10.57
N LEU A 115 -1.94 -5.19 -9.28
CA LEU A 115 -1.12 -6.26 -8.71
C LEU A 115 -1.80 -7.61 -8.81
N SER A 116 -3.11 -7.65 -8.53
CA SER A 116 -3.90 -8.88 -8.66
C SER A 116 -3.91 -9.39 -10.11
N SER A 117 -4.06 -8.48 -11.09
CA SER A 117 -4.06 -8.85 -12.51
C SER A 117 -2.73 -9.43 -12.98
N LEU A 118 -1.64 -9.11 -12.28
CA LEU A 118 -0.30 -9.61 -12.57
C LEU A 118 0.07 -10.83 -11.71
N LYS A 119 -0.93 -11.46 -11.10
CA LYS A 119 -0.82 -12.72 -10.35
C LYS A 119 -0.23 -12.60 -8.96
N ALA A 120 0.00 -11.38 -8.45
CA ALA A 120 0.43 -11.21 -7.07
C ALA A 120 -0.64 -11.77 -6.11
N LYS A 121 -0.20 -12.32 -5.01
CA LYS A 121 -1.08 -12.95 -4.01
C LYS A 121 -1.46 -11.97 -2.93
N LYS A 122 -2.75 -11.79 -2.75
CA LYS A 122 -3.29 -10.91 -1.72
C LYS A 122 -3.19 -11.59 -0.36
N ILE A 123 -2.48 -10.97 0.58
CA ILE A 123 -2.34 -11.49 1.95
C ILE A 123 -3.65 -11.32 2.71
N ALA A 124 -4.28 -10.18 2.55
CA ALA A 124 -5.51 -9.80 3.24
C ALA A 124 -6.34 -8.91 2.32
N GLU A 125 -7.64 -8.85 2.55
CA GLU A 125 -8.49 -7.92 1.81
C GLU A 125 -8.03 -6.48 2.07
N PRO A 126 -8.00 -5.63 1.03
CA PRO A 126 -7.63 -4.24 1.20
C PRO A 126 -8.57 -3.52 2.16
N PHE A 127 -8.07 -2.53 2.86
CA PHE A 127 -8.88 -1.62 3.64
C PHE A 127 -8.85 -0.24 2.98
N TYR A 128 -10.02 0.39 2.88
CA TYR A 128 -10.14 1.72 2.30
C TYR A 128 -10.74 2.66 3.35
N HIS A 129 -9.90 3.56 3.86
CA HIS A 129 -10.29 4.51 4.90
C HIS A 129 -11.08 5.66 4.28
N ASP A 130 -12.17 6.05 4.95
CA ASP A 130 -13.01 7.17 4.56
C ASP A 130 -12.69 8.39 5.44
N ALA A 131 -12.11 9.42 4.84
CA ALA A 131 -11.74 10.65 5.57
C ALA A 131 -12.95 11.36 6.18
N SER A 132 -14.15 11.12 5.66
CA SER A 132 -15.37 11.76 6.16
C SER A 132 -15.93 11.12 7.42
N ASP A 133 -15.39 9.98 7.88
CA ASP A 133 -15.92 9.28 9.05
C ASP A 133 -15.39 9.84 10.39
N GLY A 134 -14.43 10.75 10.35
CA GLY A 134 -13.89 11.41 11.54
C GLY A 134 -12.83 10.61 12.27
N SER A 135 -12.53 9.37 11.85
CA SER A 135 -11.47 8.57 12.47
C SER A 135 -10.08 9.00 11.94
N LEU A 136 -9.04 8.67 12.71
CA LEU A 136 -7.67 8.91 12.29
C LEU A 136 -7.17 7.74 11.45
N PRO A 137 -6.78 7.98 10.20
CA PRO A 137 -6.39 6.89 9.30
C PRO A 137 -5.21 6.07 9.81
N GLU A 138 -4.25 6.69 10.46
CA GLU A 138 -3.08 5.97 11.00
C GLU A 138 -3.45 5.02 12.12
N GLU A 139 -4.43 5.37 12.96
CA GLU A 139 -4.90 4.48 14.02
C GLU A 139 -5.70 3.30 13.45
N VAL A 140 -6.57 3.59 12.50
CA VAL A 140 -7.37 2.56 11.81
C VAL A 140 -6.44 1.59 11.07
N ALA A 141 -5.41 2.12 10.43
CA ALA A 141 -4.47 1.32 9.66
C ALA A 141 -3.68 0.35 10.53
N VAL A 142 -3.20 0.79 11.68
CA VAL A 142 -2.44 -0.07 12.59
C VAL A 142 -3.34 -1.20 13.12
N LYS A 143 -4.59 -0.89 13.48
CA LYS A 143 -5.54 -1.92 13.94
C LYS A 143 -5.85 -2.93 12.84
N TRP A 144 -6.09 -2.46 11.62
CA TRP A 144 -6.31 -3.34 10.48
C TRP A 144 -5.11 -4.24 10.22
N PHE A 145 -3.92 -3.65 10.22
CA PHE A 145 -2.69 -4.38 9.99
C PHE A 145 -2.48 -5.47 11.04
N GLN A 146 -2.62 -5.11 12.31
CA GLN A 146 -2.48 -6.05 13.42
C GLN A 146 -3.44 -7.23 13.30
N LYS A 147 -4.68 -6.94 12.95
CA LYS A 147 -5.74 -7.96 12.90
C LYS A 147 -5.65 -8.84 11.66
N ASN A 148 -5.29 -8.29 10.51
CA ASN A 148 -5.48 -8.96 9.22
C ASN A 148 -4.20 -9.28 8.48
N VAL A 149 -3.10 -8.59 8.75
CA VAL A 149 -1.88 -8.70 7.93
C VAL A 149 -0.73 -9.33 8.71
N LEU A 150 -0.51 -8.90 9.94
CA LEU A 150 0.67 -9.27 10.72
C LEU A 150 0.90 -10.77 10.80
N LYS A 151 -0.15 -11.55 10.97
CA LYS A 151 -0.06 -13.01 11.11
C LYS A 151 0.45 -13.72 9.86
N PHE A 152 0.47 -13.04 8.72
CA PHE A 152 0.94 -13.61 7.45
C PHE A 152 2.36 -13.17 7.08
N ILE A 153 3.03 -12.42 7.94
CA ILE A 153 4.38 -11.92 7.66
C ILE A 153 5.48 -12.74 8.36
#